data_89afb12b33fd17d7110412161fd1e22f
#
_entry.id   89afb12b33fd17d7110412161fd1e22f
#
_cell.length_a   1.000
_cell.length_b   1.000
_cell.length_c   1.000
_cell.angle_alpha   90.00
_cell.angle_beta   90.00
_cell.angle_gamma   90.00
#
_symmetry.space_group_name_H-M   'P 1'
#
loop_
_entity.id
_entity.type
_entity.pdbx_description
1 polymer ?
#
loop_
_entity_poly.entity_id
_entity_poly.type
_entity_poly.pdbx_seq_one_letter_code
_entity_poly.pdbx_strand_id
1 'polypeptide(L)'
;MEEHYSRRDFITKAGVFVAGTALHVDRFSEITRRKEEPIIDIHQHIYYNARNDEEMIAHQKAMGIKTTILLPAGRPVNLVSTHLGVSDGFVSKYGRVGGNAETYLFAKEHRKSFRFGANAVPDMPDAIPEIEKYLKLGAVVIGELKFSVDCDSDGMQKIYQSAEAYDVPVLMHWQHGMYNYGFDRFYKMLEKYPRVKFIGHAQTWWVNIDKHHEDQSVLYPRGPVTPGGITDRYLSDYPNMYGDLSAGSGLNALTRDEAHAKQFLEKHQDKLIYGSDCDDKSGLVSSGVCSGALDIAEIRKLVPDVKIQRKLFYENAKRVFRI
;
A
#
# COMPACT_ATOMS: atom_id res chain seq x y z
N MET A 1 -0.86 36.39 -42.57
CA MET A 1 -0.40 37.57 -41.85
C MET A 1 -0.20 37.13 -40.41
N GLU A 2 1.07 36.81 -40.08
CA GLU A 2 1.48 36.39 -38.73
C GLU A 2 1.87 37.65 -37.96
N GLU A 3 1.18 37.94 -36.85
CA GLU A 3 1.56 39.02 -35.95
C GLU A 3 2.68 38.54 -35.00
N HIS A 4 3.87 39.08 -35.20
CA HIS A 4 5.02 38.92 -34.30
C HIS A 4 4.84 39.80 -33.06
N TYR A 5 4.55 39.17 -31.90
CA TYR A 5 4.65 39.85 -30.60
C TYR A 5 6.10 39.97 -30.15
N SER A 6 6.57 41.20 -29.94
CA SER A 6 7.93 41.49 -29.49
C SER A 6 8.05 41.40 -27.95
N ARG A 7 9.24 40.98 -27.50
CA ARG A 7 9.56 40.87 -26.06
C ARG A 7 9.45 42.22 -25.27
N ARG A 8 9.33 43.34 -25.94
CA ARG A 8 9.16 44.65 -25.32
C ARG A 8 7.70 44.93 -24.88
N ASP A 9 6.72 44.33 -25.51
CA ASP A 9 5.30 44.53 -25.16
C ASP A 9 4.87 43.77 -23.90
N PHE A 10 5.66 42.76 -23.51
CA PHE A 10 5.44 42.01 -22.26
C PHE A 10 5.86 42.77 -21.01
N ILE A 11 6.86 43.63 -21.11
CA ILE A 11 7.43 44.38 -19.96
C ILE A 11 6.60 45.63 -19.61
N THR A 12 5.88 46.22 -20.57
CA THR A 12 5.14 47.47 -20.36
C THR A 12 3.74 47.23 -19.76
N LYS A 13 3.20 46.00 -19.78
CA LYS A 13 1.93 45.66 -19.14
C LYS A 13 2.07 45.09 -17.73
N ALA A 14 3.26 44.83 -17.24
CA ALA A 14 3.53 44.33 -15.87
C ALA A 14 3.76 45.47 -14.82
N GLY A 15 3.65 46.75 -15.23
CA GLY A 15 4.04 47.91 -14.42
C GLY A 15 2.90 48.63 -13.68
N VAL A 16 1.65 48.15 -13.68
CA VAL A 16 0.52 48.82 -12.98
C VAL A 16 -0.32 47.79 -12.25
N PHE A 17 0.26 47.13 -11.25
CA PHE A 17 -0.49 46.42 -10.19
C PHE A 17 0.38 46.25 -8.94
N VAL A 18 0.91 47.35 -8.39
CA VAL A 18 1.52 47.35 -7.07
C VAL A 18 1.00 48.56 -6.27
N ALA A 19 -0.25 48.47 -5.86
CA ALA A 19 -0.78 49.21 -4.72
C ALA A 19 -2.17 48.61 -4.36
N GLY A 20 -2.19 47.51 -3.57
CA GLY A 20 -3.45 47.03 -3.04
C GLY A 20 -3.51 45.57 -2.63
N THR A 21 -2.44 44.95 -2.14
CA THR A 21 -2.51 43.57 -1.61
C THR A 21 -1.52 43.27 -0.48
N ALA A 22 -1.42 44.16 0.50
CA ALA A 22 -0.76 43.81 1.76
C ALA A 22 -1.56 42.83 2.64
N LEU A 23 -2.80 42.50 2.25
CA LEU A 23 -3.69 41.59 3.00
C LEU A 23 -3.83 40.17 2.38
N HIS A 24 -3.17 39.88 1.26
CA HIS A 24 -3.24 38.55 0.63
C HIS A 24 -1.93 37.75 0.77
N VAL A 25 -0.85 38.36 1.20
CA VAL A 25 0.44 37.68 1.37
C VAL A 25 0.44 36.78 2.61
N ASP A 26 -0.33 37.13 3.65
CA ASP A 26 -0.40 36.30 4.86
C ASP A 26 -1.17 35.00 4.68
N ARG A 27 -2.16 34.95 3.78
CA ARG A 27 -2.89 33.69 3.49
C ARG A 27 -2.07 32.72 2.64
N PHE A 28 -1.21 33.18 1.77
CA PHE A 28 -0.29 32.32 1.00
C PHE A 28 0.85 31.82 1.86
N SER A 29 1.33 32.58 2.86
CA SER A 29 2.36 32.12 3.79
C SER A 29 1.84 31.12 4.84
N GLU A 30 0.54 31.15 5.17
CA GLU A 30 -0.09 30.11 6.01
C GLU A 30 -0.31 28.80 5.25
N ILE A 31 -0.53 28.83 3.92
CA ILE A 31 -0.64 27.63 3.10
C ILE A 31 0.72 26.91 2.98
N THR A 32 1.84 27.67 2.99
CA THR A 32 3.19 27.08 2.90
C THR A 32 3.79 26.60 4.23
N ARG A 33 3.10 26.82 5.34
CA ARG A 33 3.50 26.33 6.69
C ARG A 33 2.65 25.19 7.23
N ARG A 34 1.78 24.56 6.46
CA ARG A 34 1.22 23.27 6.88
C ARG A 34 2.37 22.27 6.94
N LYS A 35 2.78 21.95 8.16
CA LYS A 35 3.67 20.82 8.42
C LYS A 35 3.06 19.61 7.73
N GLU A 36 3.68 19.14 6.66
CA GLU A 36 3.17 17.97 5.94
C GLU A 36 2.94 16.85 6.96
N GLU A 37 1.74 16.27 6.92
CA GLU A 37 1.41 15.14 7.79
C GLU A 37 2.40 14.00 7.52
N PRO A 38 2.92 13.35 8.56
CA PRO A 38 3.84 12.25 8.37
C PRO A 38 3.13 11.10 7.65
N ILE A 39 3.81 10.48 6.69
CA ILE A 39 3.30 9.33 5.95
C ILE A 39 4.05 8.08 6.39
N ILE A 40 3.31 7.01 6.65
CA ILE A 40 3.83 5.66 6.83
C ILE A 40 3.43 4.85 5.60
N ASP A 41 4.41 4.34 4.88
CA ASP A 41 4.23 3.40 3.79
C ASP A 41 4.27 1.97 4.34
N ILE A 42 3.13 1.27 4.31
CA ILE A 42 3.04 -0.08 4.89
C ILE A 42 3.43 -1.19 3.93
N HIS A 43 3.72 -0.87 2.66
CA HIS A 43 3.96 -1.86 1.64
C HIS A 43 5.08 -1.46 0.69
N GLN A 44 6.27 -1.99 0.91
CA GLN A 44 7.39 -1.81 -0.01
C GLN A 44 8.31 -3.03 0.00
N HIS A 45 9.02 -3.23 -1.09
CA HIS A 45 9.97 -4.33 -1.27
C HIS A 45 11.37 -3.80 -1.59
N ILE A 46 12.39 -4.35 -0.95
CA ILE A 46 13.78 -4.06 -1.34
C ILE A 46 14.12 -4.74 -2.67
N TYR A 47 15.01 -4.11 -3.43
CA TYR A 47 15.48 -4.55 -4.77
C TYR A 47 14.40 -4.60 -5.85
N TYR A 48 13.19 -4.12 -5.56
CA TYR A 48 12.10 -4.11 -6.51
C TYR A 48 12.51 -3.31 -7.76
N ASN A 49 12.31 -3.88 -8.96
CA ASN A 49 12.77 -3.33 -10.23
C ASN A 49 14.27 -2.95 -10.24
N ALA A 50 15.10 -3.77 -9.61
CA ALA A 50 16.54 -3.57 -9.47
C ALA A 50 16.93 -2.23 -8.80
N ARG A 51 16.07 -1.66 -7.93
CA ARG A 51 16.48 -0.56 -7.05
C ARG A 51 17.55 -1.04 -6.08
N ASN A 52 18.62 -0.29 -5.95
CA ASN A 52 19.57 -0.48 -4.87
C ASN A 52 19.10 0.24 -3.58
N ASP A 53 19.84 0.10 -2.51
CA ASP A 53 19.49 0.64 -1.20
C ASP A 53 19.40 2.17 -1.19
N GLU A 54 20.31 2.85 -1.88
CA GLU A 54 20.31 4.31 -1.99
C GLU A 54 19.10 4.80 -2.80
N GLU A 55 18.77 4.14 -3.91
CA GLU A 55 17.59 4.42 -4.73
C GLU A 55 16.31 4.19 -3.93
N MET A 56 16.23 3.14 -3.10
CA MET A 56 15.09 2.88 -2.21
C MET A 56 14.90 4.04 -1.23
N ILE A 57 15.96 4.46 -0.54
CA ILE A 57 15.91 5.54 0.44
C ILE A 57 15.52 6.87 -0.24
N ALA A 58 16.11 7.15 -1.41
CA ALA A 58 15.81 8.37 -2.18
C ALA A 58 14.35 8.39 -2.67
N HIS A 59 13.85 7.26 -3.17
CA HIS A 59 12.45 7.08 -3.61
C HIS A 59 11.47 7.36 -2.46
N GLN A 60 11.66 6.75 -1.30
CA GLN A 60 10.79 6.97 -0.13
C GLN A 60 10.83 8.43 0.33
N LYS A 61 12.01 9.04 0.35
CA LYS A 61 12.19 10.45 0.68
C LYS A 61 11.49 11.38 -0.32
N ALA A 62 11.56 11.08 -1.61
CA ALA A 62 10.91 11.87 -2.66
C ALA A 62 9.38 11.89 -2.51
N MET A 63 8.78 10.79 -2.05
CA MET A 63 7.34 10.70 -1.73
C MET A 63 6.97 11.36 -0.38
N GLY A 64 7.93 11.83 0.41
CA GLY A 64 7.67 12.38 1.75
C GLY A 64 7.42 11.32 2.83
N ILE A 65 7.81 10.07 2.60
CA ILE A 65 7.60 8.97 3.53
C ILE A 65 8.52 9.11 4.75
N LYS A 66 7.94 9.01 5.93
CA LYS A 66 8.66 9.06 7.20
C LYS A 66 9.10 7.68 7.68
N THR A 67 8.23 6.69 7.50
CA THR A 67 8.48 5.31 7.91
C THR A 67 7.97 4.37 6.84
N THR A 68 8.76 3.36 6.51
CA THR A 68 8.42 2.31 5.54
C THR A 68 8.43 0.96 6.21
N ILE A 69 7.42 0.14 5.95
CA ILE A 69 7.41 -1.27 6.30
C ILE A 69 7.82 -2.06 5.05
N LEU A 70 8.93 -2.77 5.17
CA LEU A 70 9.46 -3.61 4.10
C LEU A 70 8.89 -5.02 4.23
N LEU A 71 8.29 -5.51 3.17
CA LEU A 71 7.72 -6.85 3.12
C LEU A 71 8.64 -7.77 2.33
N PRO A 72 8.97 -8.95 2.86
CA PRO A 72 9.51 -10.02 2.05
C PRO A 72 8.45 -10.42 1.01
N ALA A 73 8.76 -10.35 -0.29
CA ALA A 73 7.79 -10.65 -1.32
C ALA A 73 7.47 -12.14 -1.42
N GLY A 74 6.22 -12.46 -1.68
CA GLY A 74 5.79 -13.76 -2.14
C GLY A 74 6.36 -14.06 -3.53
N ARG A 75 6.09 -15.21 -4.08
CA ARG A 75 6.71 -15.69 -5.32
C ARG A 75 5.71 -15.82 -6.47
N PRO A 76 6.17 -15.68 -7.72
CA PRO A 76 5.34 -15.92 -8.88
C PRO A 76 4.77 -17.35 -8.92
N VAL A 77 3.52 -17.48 -9.36
CA VAL A 77 2.81 -18.78 -9.44
C VAL A 77 3.47 -19.76 -10.42
N ASN A 78 4.09 -19.25 -11.46
CA ASN A 78 4.69 -20.06 -12.53
C ASN A 78 6.04 -20.69 -12.16
N LEU A 79 6.51 -20.56 -10.93
CA LEU A 79 7.69 -21.25 -10.47
C LEU A 79 7.37 -22.70 -10.05
N VAL A 80 8.22 -23.63 -10.44
CA VAL A 80 8.02 -25.07 -10.22
C VAL A 80 7.94 -25.43 -8.74
N SER A 81 8.74 -24.78 -7.89
CA SER A 81 8.71 -25.00 -6.45
C SER A 81 8.09 -23.82 -5.73
N THR A 82 7.12 -24.06 -4.86
CA THR A 82 6.55 -23.03 -3.97
C THR A 82 7.47 -22.72 -2.79
N HIS A 83 8.59 -23.41 -2.65
CA HIS A 83 9.42 -23.41 -1.46
C HIS A 83 10.69 -22.56 -1.55
N LEU A 84 10.99 -22.01 -2.74
CA LEU A 84 12.17 -21.18 -2.92
C LEU A 84 11.87 -19.71 -2.73
N GLY A 85 12.79 -18.99 -2.16
CA GLY A 85 12.95 -17.58 -2.36
C GLY A 85 12.39 -16.66 -1.26
N VAL A 86 11.49 -17.09 -0.38
CA VAL A 86 10.92 -16.14 0.60
C VAL A 86 11.96 -15.76 1.65
N SER A 87 12.75 -16.70 2.17
CA SER A 87 13.81 -16.41 3.15
C SER A 87 14.99 -15.66 2.54
N ASP A 88 15.37 -16.01 1.30
CA ASP A 88 16.56 -15.52 0.61
C ASP A 88 16.24 -14.53 -0.53
N GLY A 89 14.98 -14.23 -0.75
CA GLY A 89 14.50 -13.47 -1.91
C GLY A 89 14.30 -14.32 -3.14
N PHE A 90 13.81 -13.74 -4.22
CA PHE A 90 13.66 -14.41 -5.50
C PHE A 90 14.01 -13.50 -6.67
N VAL A 91 14.31 -14.10 -7.82
CA VAL A 91 14.57 -13.38 -9.07
C VAL A 91 13.37 -13.53 -9.99
N SER A 92 12.84 -12.43 -10.49
CA SER A 92 11.79 -12.35 -11.48
C SER A 92 12.26 -11.63 -12.73
N LYS A 93 11.40 -11.52 -13.73
CA LYS A 93 11.66 -10.66 -14.91
C LYS A 93 11.81 -9.16 -14.56
N TYR A 94 11.37 -8.76 -13.37
CA TYR A 94 11.49 -7.40 -12.84
C TYR A 94 12.70 -7.22 -11.92
N GLY A 95 13.60 -8.17 -11.90
CA GLY A 95 14.78 -8.17 -11.04
C GLY A 95 14.62 -9.04 -9.79
N ARG A 96 15.56 -8.88 -8.88
CA ARG A 96 15.56 -9.56 -7.59
C ARG A 96 14.67 -8.83 -6.59
N VAL A 97 14.02 -9.59 -5.73
CA VAL A 97 13.25 -9.07 -4.59
C VAL A 97 13.79 -9.68 -3.32
N GLY A 98 14.00 -8.88 -2.28
CA GLY A 98 14.58 -9.32 -1.04
C GLY A 98 13.71 -10.28 -0.24
N GLY A 99 14.34 -11.26 0.40
CA GLY A 99 13.72 -12.17 1.33
C GLY A 99 13.78 -11.69 2.78
N ASN A 100 13.42 -12.57 3.72
CA ASN A 100 13.39 -12.25 5.15
C ASN A 100 14.71 -11.70 5.69
N ALA A 101 15.83 -12.40 5.38
CA ALA A 101 17.14 -12.05 5.92
C ALA A 101 17.60 -10.67 5.45
N GLU A 102 17.47 -10.39 4.18
CA GLU A 102 17.90 -9.13 3.58
C GLU A 102 17.00 -7.97 4.02
N THR A 103 15.70 -8.18 4.02
CA THR A 103 14.72 -7.19 4.49
C THR A 103 14.97 -6.82 5.96
N TYR A 104 15.26 -7.82 6.82
CA TYR A 104 15.67 -7.59 8.21
C TYR A 104 16.97 -6.80 8.32
N LEU A 105 18.01 -7.17 7.56
CA LEU A 105 19.33 -6.52 7.63
C LEU A 105 19.22 -5.05 7.20
N PHE A 106 18.54 -4.78 6.09
CA PHE A 106 18.28 -3.42 5.63
C PHE A 106 17.54 -2.59 6.68
N ALA A 107 16.42 -3.12 7.23
CA ALA A 107 15.63 -2.42 8.23
C ALA A 107 16.41 -2.19 9.53
N LYS A 108 17.27 -3.13 9.94
CA LYS A 108 18.15 -3.01 11.11
C LYS A 108 19.17 -1.88 10.94
N GLU A 109 19.78 -1.75 9.76
CA GLU A 109 20.72 -0.68 9.44
C GLU A 109 20.02 0.68 9.40
N HIS A 110 18.82 0.74 8.85
CA HIS A 110 18.02 1.95 8.67
C HIS A 110 16.84 2.09 9.67
N ARG A 111 16.98 1.59 10.90
CA ARG A 111 15.93 1.46 11.92
C ARG A 111 15.15 2.73 12.27
N LYS A 112 15.66 3.91 11.93
CA LYS A 112 14.95 5.18 12.15
C LYS A 112 13.76 5.34 11.22
N SER A 113 13.87 4.83 9.99
CA SER A 113 12.88 5.04 8.93
C SER A 113 12.27 3.74 8.41
N PHE A 114 12.84 2.57 8.70
CA PHE A 114 12.38 1.32 8.16
C PHE A 114 11.99 0.31 9.25
N ARG A 115 10.95 -0.46 8.97
CA ARG A 115 10.50 -1.64 9.70
C ARG A 115 10.43 -2.79 8.69
N PHE A 116 10.19 -4.00 9.16
CA PHE A 116 10.17 -5.16 8.29
C PHE A 116 9.08 -6.16 8.69
N GLY A 117 8.65 -6.96 7.73
CA GLY A 117 7.75 -8.09 7.90
C GLY A 117 8.49 -9.42 7.90
N ALA A 118 7.74 -10.47 8.21
CA ALA A 118 8.18 -11.85 8.10
C ALA A 118 7.27 -12.60 7.13
N ASN A 119 7.83 -13.55 6.36
CA ASN A 119 7.06 -14.34 5.42
C ASN A 119 7.64 -15.75 5.32
N ALA A 120 6.79 -16.74 5.03
CA ALA A 120 7.20 -18.09 4.66
C ALA A 120 6.10 -18.76 3.85
N VAL A 121 6.47 -19.79 3.08
CA VAL A 121 5.50 -20.55 2.28
C VAL A 121 4.65 -21.41 3.22
N PRO A 122 3.32 -21.26 3.24
CA PRO A 122 2.45 -21.81 4.31
C PRO A 122 2.47 -23.33 4.46
N ASP A 123 2.71 -24.06 3.40
CA ASP A 123 2.72 -25.53 3.36
C ASP A 123 4.09 -26.15 3.67
N MET A 124 5.10 -25.31 3.94
CA MET A 124 6.42 -25.81 4.35
C MET A 124 6.43 -26.23 5.83
N PRO A 125 7.13 -27.34 6.17
CA PRO A 125 7.23 -27.79 7.56
C PRO A 125 7.88 -26.79 8.51
N ASP A 126 8.76 -25.94 8.01
CA ASP A 126 9.50 -24.91 8.76
C ASP A 126 8.89 -23.50 8.65
N ALA A 127 7.72 -23.35 8.01
CA ALA A 127 7.09 -22.06 7.81
C ALA A 127 6.89 -21.28 9.13
N ILE A 128 6.35 -21.92 10.14
CA ILE A 128 6.11 -21.27 11.45
C ILE A 128 7.43 -20.95 12.17
N PRO A 129 8.38 -21.87 12.33
CA PRO A 129 9.72 -21.55 12.87
C PRO A 129 10.41 -20.38 12.16
N GLU A 130 10.33 -20.30 10.83
CA GLU A 130 10.94 -19.21 10.07
C GLU A 130 10.24 -17.86 10.33
N ILE A 131 8.92 -17.81 10.30
CA ILE A 131 8.16 -16.62 10.64
C ILE A 131 8.48 -16.16 12.07
N GLU A 132 8.39 -17.06 13.05
CA GLU A 132 8.63 -16.73 14.45
C GLU A 132 10.06 -16.25 14.73
N LYS A 133 11.04 -16.77 14.00
CA LYS A 133 12.41 -16.27 14.06
C LYS A 133 12.47 -14.77 13.80
N TYR A 134 11.80 -14.28 12.76
CA TYR A 134 11.81 -12.86 12.41
C TYR A 134 10.87 -12.03 13.30
N LEU A 135 9.76 -12.60 13.77
CA LEU A 135 8.92 -11.95 14.76
C LEU A 135 9.70 -11.69 16.06
N LYS A 136 10.52 -12.65 16.53
CA LYS A 136 11.42 -12.46 17.68
C LYS A 136 12.51 -11.41 17.42
N LEU A 137 12.87 -11.17 16.17
CA LEU A 137 13.80 -10.13 15.75
C LEU A 137 13.13 -8.76 15.57
N GLY A 138 11.80 -8.66 15.75
CA GLY A 138 11.05 -7.42 15.71
C GLY A 138 10.29 -7.17 14.41
N ALA A 139 9.97 -8.20 13.62
CA ALA A 139 9.05 -8.05 12.49
C ALA A 139 7.67 -7.58 12.99
N VAL A 140 7.08 -6.60 12.29
CA VAL A 140 5.85 -5.91 12.70
C VAL A 140 4.61 -6.39 11.95
N VAL A 141 4.76 -7.35 11.04
CA VAL A 141 3.69 -7.91 10.19
C VAL A 141 4.12 -9.28 9.67
N ILE A 142 3.16 -10.19 9.46
CA ILE A 142 3.37 -11.37 8.64
C ILE A 142 2.82 -11.06 7.24
N GLY A 143 3.68 -11.03 6.24
CA GLY A 143 3.35 -10.67 4.86
C GLY A 143 4.54 -10.08 4.09
N GLU A 144 4.37 -9.92 2.80
CA GLU A 144 3.18 -10.10 1.99
C GLU A 144 2.93 -11.61 1.74
N LEU A 145 1.78 -12.14 2.19
CA LEU A 145 1.41 -13.52 1.88
C LEU A 145 0.88 -13.58 0.44
N LYS A 146 1.65 -14.17 -0.45
CA LYS A 146 1.41 -14.20 -1.91
C LYS A 146 1.68 -15.62 -2.43
N PHE A 147 0.78 -16.53 -2.07
CA PHE A 147 0.92 -17.96 -2.34
C PHE A 147 -0.35 -18.55 -2.95
N SER A 148 -0.17 -19.57 -3.81
CA SER A 148 -1.25 -20.31 -4.47
C SER A 148 -1.85 -21.35 -3.52
N VAL A 149 -2.46 -20.88 -2.45
CA VAL A 149 -3.07 -21.70 -1.40
C VAL A 149 -4.48 -21.20 -1.05
N ASP A 150 -5.29 -22.07 -0.50
CA ASP A 150 -6.58 -21.66 0.08
C ASP A 150 -6.36 -20.81 1.33
N CYS A 151 -7.09 -19.71 1.45
CA CYS A 151 -6.99 -18.79 2.58
C CYS A 151 -7.33 -19.43 3.94
N ASP A 152 -8.04 -20.54 3.91
CA ASP A 152 -8.47 -21.33 5.06
C ASP A 152 -7.72 -22.68 5.17
N SER A 153 -6.63 -22.89 4.42
CA SER A 153 -5.78 -24.07 4.54
C SER A 153 -5.13 -24.18 5.93
N ASP A 154 -4.75 -25.38 6.32
CA ASP A 154 -4.09 -25.62 7.62
C ASP A 154 -2.80 -24.81 7.79
N GLY A 155 -2.02 -24.67 6.72
CA GLY A 155 -0.81 -23.85 6.72
C GLY A 155 -1.09 -22.39 7.01
N MET A 156 -2.09 -21.80 6.32
CA MET A 156 -2.51 -20.42 6.54
C MET A 156 -3.07 -20.22 7.95
N GLN A 157 -3.86 -21.16 8.45
CA GLN A 157 -4.40 -21.06 9.80
C GLN A 157 -3.32 -21.09 10.89
N LYS A 158 -2.24 -21.87 10.72
CA LYS A 158 -1.07 -21.82 11.60
C LYS A 158 -0.39 -20.46 11.59
N ILE A 159 -0.31 -19.81 10.42
CA ILE A 159 0.21 -18.45 10.29
C ILE A 159 -0.69 -17.47 11.06
N TYR A 160 -2.03 -17.58 10.95
CA TYR A 160 -2.96 -16.74 11.71
C TYR A 160 -2.82 -16.94 13.23
N GLN A 161 -2.60 -18.17 13.67
CA GLN A 161 -2.32 -18.47 15.09
C GLN A 161 -1.02 -17.80 15.56
N SER A 162 0.04 -17.83 14.74
CA SER A 162 1.29 -17.11 15.04
C SER A 162 1.06 -15.60 15.09
N ALA A 163 0.30 -15.03 14.14
CA ALA A 163 -0.04 -13.62 14.14
C ALA A 163 -0.80 -13.20 15.40
N GLU A 164 -1.74 -14.05 15.86
CA GLU A 164 -2.48 -13.82 17.10
C GLU A 164 -1.56 -13.89 18.33
N ALA A 165 -0.66 -14.88 18.37
CA ALA A 165 0.26 -15.08 19.51
C ALA A 165 1.26 -13.91 19.67
N TYR A 166 1.71 -13.34 18.55
CA TYR A 166 2.66 -12.21 18.55
C TYR A 166 1.97 -10.84 18.43
N ASP A 167 0.63 -10.80 18.31
CA ASP A 167 -0.19 -9.60 18.13
C ASP A 167 0.32 -8.69 16.99
N VAL A 168 0.59 -9.30 15.85
CA VAL A 168 0.97 -8.63 14.60
C VAL A 168 -0.11 -8.81 13.53
N PRO A 169 -0.28 -7.86 12.59
CA PRO A 169 -1.21 -8.02 11.48
C PRO A 169 -0.71 -9.04 10.46
N VAL A 170 -1.63 -9.53 9.62
CA VAL A 170 -1.37 -10.35 8.45
C VAL A 170 -1.76 -9.58 7.19
N LEU A 171 -0.82 -9.39 6.26
CA LEU A 171 -1.07 -8.75 4.99
C LEU A 171 -1.14 -9.79 3.88
N MET A 172 -2.26 -9.81 3.14
CA MET A 172 -2.61 -10.84 2.17
C MET A 172 -2.78 -10.26 0.77
N HIS A 173 -2.05 -10.82 -0.19
CA HIS A 173 -2.20 -10.53 -1.61
C HIS A 173 -3.31 -11.38 -2.22
N TRP A 174 -4.40 -10.77 -2.64
CA TRP A 174 -5.53 -11.44 -3.27
C TRP A 174 -5.51 -11.26 -4.79
N GLN A 175 -5.31 -12.35 -5.53
CA GLN A 175 -5.36 -12.32 -6.99
C GLN A 175 -6.02 -13.59 -7.54
N HIS A 176 -7.12 -13.40 -8.24
CA HIS A 176 -7.90 -14.48 -8.84
C HIS A 176 -7.05 -15.38 -9.71
N GLY A 177 -7.22 -16.69 -9.55
CA GLY A 177 -6.50 -17.71 -10.29
C GLY A 177 -5.00 -17.82 -9.98
N MET A 178 -4.46 -16.98 -9.07
CA MET A 178 -3.03 -16.95 -8.76
C MET A 178 -2.71 -17.10 -7.28
N TYR A 179 -3.25 -16.23 -6.41
CA TYR A 179 -2.85 -16.16 -5.02
C TYR A 179 -4.04 -16.08 -4.06
N ASN A 180 -3.93 -16.77 -2.93
CA ASN A 180 -4.88 -16.79 -1.82
C ASN A 180 -6.32 -17.05 -2.30
N TYR A 181 -6.62 -18.31 -2.60
CA TYR A 181 -7.96 -18.70 -3.06
C TYR A 181 -9.00 -18.60 -1.95
N GLY A 182 -10.28 -18.37 -2.35
CA GLY A 182 -11.41 -18.36 -1.44
C GLY A 182 -11.69 -17.02 -0.80
N PHE A 183 -11.49 -15.93 -1.54
CA PHE A 183 -11.80 -14.58 -1.07
C PHE A 183 -13.26 -14.42 -0.62
N ASP A 184 -14.19 -15.06 -1.32
CA ASP A 184 -15.62 -15.05 -1.04
C ASP A 184 -16.00 -15.69 0.31
N ARG A 185 -15.17 -16.62 0.81
CA ARG A 185 -15.38 -17.32 2.09
C ARG A 185 -14.41 -16.88 3.21
N PHE A 186 -13.58 -15.88 2.96
CA PHE A 186 -12.58 -15.43 3.93
C PHE A 186 -13.19 -14.89 5.23
N TYR A 187 -14.45 -14.46 5.20
CA TYR A 187 -15.18 -14.07 6.40
C TYR A 187 -15.11 -15.12 7.52
N LYS A 188 -15.03 -16.43 7.17
CA LYS A 188 -14.87 -17.50 8.16
C LYS A 188 -13.58 -17.37 8.97
N MET A 189 -12.51 -16.87 8.34
CA MET A 189 -11.24 -16.64 9.02
C MET A 189 -11.30 -15.38 9.87
N LEU A 190 -12.00 -14.33 9.41
CA LEU A 190 -12.24 -13.13 10.21
C LEU A 190 -13.01 -13.45 11.50
N GLU A 191 -14.00 -14.33 11.43
CA GLU A 191 -14.78 -14.80 12.58
C GLU A 191 -13.99 -15.74 13.48
N LYS A 192 -13.20 -16.64 12.90
CA LYS A 192 -12.42 -17.63 13.65
C LYS A 192 -11.24 -17.02 14.41
N TYR A 193 -10.62 -15.95 13.86
CA TYR A 193 -9.46 -15.27 14.41
C TYR A 193 -9.76 -13.79 14.68
N PRO A 194 -10.68 -13.45 15.59
CA PRO A 194 -11.17 -12.07 15.77
C PRO A 194 -10.11 -11.13 16.34
N ARG A 195 -9.02 -11.66 16.93
CA ARG A 195 -7.92 -10.84 17.45
C ARG A 195 -6.82 -10.58 16.42
N VAL A 196 -6.79 -11.32 15.31
CA VAL A 196 -5.86 -11.08 14.22
C VAL A 196 -6.34 -9.92 13.35
N LYS A 197 -5.49 -8.94 13.11
CA LYS A 197 -5.76 -7.85 12.17
C LYS A 197 -5.36 -8.31 10.78
N PHE A 198 -6.30 -8.46 9.87
CA PHE A 198 -6.07 -8.83 8.48
C PHE A 198 -6.06 -7.59 7.60
N ILE A 199 -5.11 -7.52 6.66
CA ILE A 199 -4.98 -6.43 5.71
C ILE A 199 -5.12 -7.00 4.31
N GLY A 200 -6.17 -6.60 3.59
CA GLY A 200 -6.42 -7.00 2.22
C GLY A 200 -5.69 -6.10 1.23
N HIS A 201 -5.10 -6.73 0.22
CA HIS A 201 -4.30 -6.08 -0.81
C HIS A 201 -4.51 -6.75 -2.17
N ALA A 202 -4.15 -6.04 -3.24
CA ALA A 202 -4.09 -6.47 -4.63
C ALA A 202 -5.45 -6.55 -5.36
N GLN A 203 -5.43 -7.17 -6.54
CA GLN A 203 -6.47 -6.99 -7.55
C GLN A 203 -7.83 -7.50 -7.10
N THR A 204 -7.92 -8.75 -6.64
CA THR A 204 -9.20 -9.34 -6.21
C THR A 204 -9.78 -8.60 -5.02
N TRP A 205 -8.95 -8.09 -4.12
CA TRP A 205 -9.40 -7.22 -3.05
C TRP A 205 -10.07 -5.96 -3.60
N TRP A 206 -9.41 -5.26 -4.52
CA TRP A 206 -9.87 -3.96 -5.01
C TRP A 206 -10.97 -4.02 -6.08
N VAL A 207 -11.07 -5.09 -6.88
CA VAL A 207 -12.18 -5.22 -7.84
C VAL A 207 -13.51 -5.50 -7.12
N ASN A 208 -13.47 -6.21 -6.00
CA ASN A 208 -14.64 -6.58 -5.20
C ASN A 208 -15.16 -5.47 -4.27
N ILE A 209 -14.75 -4.22 -4.43
CA ILE A 209 -15.48 -3.05 -3.91
C ILE A 209 -16.81 -2.89 -4.65
N ASP A 210 -16.88 -3.35 -5.90
CA ASP A 210 -18.07 -3.34 -6.75
C ASP A 210 -18.93 -4.56 -6.51
N LYS A 211 -20.20 -4.33 -6.17
CA LYS A 211 -21.19 -5.39 -5.94
C LYS A 211 -21.49 -6.24 -7.19
N HIS A 212 -21.32 -5.64 -8.37
CA HIS A 212 -21.63 -6.27 -9.65
C HIS A 212 -20.39 -6.75 -10.40
N HIS A 213 -19.23 -6.83 -9.75
CA HIS A 213 -18.04 -7.41 -10.37
C HIS A 213 -18.14 -8.94 -10.40
N GLU A 214 -18.66 -9.48 -11.49
CA GLU A 214 -18.91 -10.94 -11.67
C GLU A 214 -17.67 -11.66 -12.23
N ASP A 215 -17.03 -11.11 -13.26
CA ASP A 215 -15.85 -11.72 -13.89
C ASP A 215 -14.57 -11.39 -13.12
N GLN A 216 -14.19 -12.28 -12.23
CA GLN A 216 -13.01 -12.16 -11.37
C GLN A 216 -11.68 -12.17 -12.15
N SER A 217 -11.68 -12.55 -13.44
CA SER A 217 -10.50 -12.49 -14.30
C SER A 217 -10.17 -11.05 -14.77
N VAL A 218 -11.15 -10.14 -14.71
CA VAL A 218 -10.96 -8.72 -15.01
C VAL A 218 -10.37 -8.02 -13.79
N LEU A 219 -9.04 -7.97 -13.73
CA LEU A 219 -8.28 -7.51 -12.55
C LEU A 219 -8.18 -5.97 -12.43
N TYR A 220 -8.42 -5.23 -13.50
CA TYR A 220 -8.39 -3.75 -13.57
C TYR A 220 -9.62 -3.24 -14.32
N PRO A 221 -10.82 -3.36 -13.73
CA PRO A 221 -12.05 -2.91 -14.37
C PRO A 221 -12.06 -1.40 -14.56
N ARG A 222 -12.84 -0.96 -15.55
CA ARG A 222 -13.09 0.45 -15.83
C ARG A 222 -14.56 0.78 -15.57
N GLY A 223 -14.84 2.07 -15.35
CA GLY A 223 -16.20 2.57 -15.19
C GLY A 223 -16.71 2.53 -13.74
N PRO A 224 -18.00 2.81 -13.57
CA PRO A 224 -18.58 3.07 -12.26
C PRO A 224 -18.57 1.85 -11.34
N VAL A 225 -18.60 2.12 -10.05
CA VAL A 225 -18.64 1.12 -8.98
C VAL A 225 -20.02 1.13 -8.34
N THR A 226 -20.67 -0.02 -8.25
CA THR A 226 -21.86 -0.20 -7.43
C THR A 226 -21.45 -0.54 -6.00
N PRO A 227 -21.73 0.31 -5.00
CA PRO A 227 -21.33 0.07 -3.61
C PRO A 227 -21.89 -1.24 -3.03
N GLY A 228 -21.20 -1.79 -2.03
CA GLY A 228 -21.65 -2.97 -1.28
C GLY A 228 -21.07 -4.31 -1.79
N GLY A 229 -19.95 -4.27 -2.50
CA GLY A 229 -19.18 -5.47 -2.85
C GLY A 229 -18.60 -6.19 -1.63
N ILE A 230 -17.94 -7.32 -1.86
CA ILE A 230 -17.42 -8.18 -0.77
C ILE A 230 -16.43 -7.38 0.10
N THR A 231 -15.53 -6.61 -0.51
CA THR A 231 -14.54 -5.80 0.20
C THR A 231 -15.18 -4.72 1.07
N ASP A 232 -16.20 -4.02 0.57
CA ASP A 232 -16.96 -3.03 1.32
C ASP A 232 -17.65 -3.66 2.55
N ARG A 233 -18.24 -4.85 2.37
CA ARG A 233 -18.84 -5.61 3.48
C ARG A 233 -17.81 -6.08 4.49
N TYR A 234 -16.67 -6.62 4.04
CA TYR A 234 -15.60 -7.05 4.95
C TYR A 234 -15.08 -5.91 5.81
N LEU A 235 -14.88 -4.75 5.23
CA LEU A 235 -14.48 -3.55 5.97
C LEU A 235 -15.60 -3.03 6.90
N SER A 236 -16.87 -3.18 6.53
CA SER A 236 -18.00 -2.71 7.34
C SER A 236 -18.29 -3.64 8.52
N ASP A 237 -18.33 -4.94 8.27
CA ASP A 237 -18.90 -5.94 9.18
C ASP A 237 -17.87 -6.53 10.15
N TYR A 238 -16.58 -6.55 9.79
CA TYR A 238 -15.53 -7.18 10.58
C TYR A 238 -14.54 -6.16 11.16
N PRO A 239 -14.48 -5.98 12.49
CA PRO A 239 -13.61 -4.98 13.13
C PRO A 239 -12.11 -5.24 12.90
N ASN A 240 -11.74 -6.47 12.59
CA ASN A 240 -10.37 -6.94 12.38
C ASN A 240 -9.94 -6.96 10.90
N MET A 241 -10.77 -6.45 9.97
CA MET A 241 -10.41 -6.31 8.55
C MET A 241 -9.99 -4.88 8.21
N TYR A 242 -8.89 -4.74 7.49
CA TYR A 242 -8.27 -3.51 7.03
C TYR A 242 -7.96 -3.60 5.54
N GLY A 243 -7.68 -2.47 4.88
CA GLY A 243 -7.33 -2.42 3.46
C GLY A 243 -6.05 -1.63 3.23
N ASP A 244 -5.17 -2.18 2.39
CA ASP A 244 -3.94 -1.57 1.91
C ASP A 244 -4.18 -0.91 0.55
N LEU A 245 -4.04 0.41 0.48
CA LEU A 245 -4.32 1.26 -0.69
C LEU A 245 -3.23 1.20 -1.79
N SER A 246 -2.30 0.27 -1.69
CA SER A 246 -1.10 0.24 -2.52
C SER A 246 -1.29 -0.32 -3.94
N ALA A 247 -0.25 -0.16 -4.73
CA ALA A 247 -0.08 -0.67 -6.10
C ALA A 247 -1.05 -0.06 -7.14
N GLY A 248 -0.86 -0.47 -8.40
CA GLY A 248 -1.76 -0.08 -9.48
C GLY A 248 -3.21 -0.53 -9.29
N SER A 249 -3.45 -1.56 -8.46
CA SER A 249 -4.81 -2.02 -8.13
C SER A 249 -5.53 -1.07 -7.17
N GLY A 250 -4.83 -0.54 -6.16
CA GLY A 250 -5.33 0.53 -5.30
C GLY A 250 -5.59 1.81 -6.10
N LEU A 251 -4.62 2.24 -6.90
CA LEU A 251 -4.78 3.41 -7.78
C LEU A 251 -5.98 3.26 -8.73
N ASN A 252 -6.18 2.07 -9.32
CA ASN A 252 -7.36 1.80 -10.16
C ASN A 252 -8.67 1.97 -9.37
N ALA A 253 -8.73 1.46 -8.14
CA ALA A 253 -9.90 1.59 -7.28
C ALA A 253 -10.21 3.07 -6.94
N LEU A 254 -9.18 3.90 -6.78
CA LEU A 254 -9.32 5.33 -6.47
C LEU A 254 -9.71 6.16 -7.71
N THR A 255 -9.27 5.77 -8.91
CA THR A 255 -9.37 6.62 -10.11
C THR A 255 -10.47 6.21 -11.08
N ARG A 256 -10.93 4.94 -11.09
CA ARG A 256 -11.95 4.47 -12.04
C ARG A 256 -13.34 5.08 -11.80
N ASP A 257 -13.65 5.47 -10.55
CA ASP A 257 -14.87 6.14 -10.13
C ASP A 257 -14.57 7.01 -8.91
N GLU A 258 -14.15 8.26 -9.15
CA GLU A 258 -13.74 9.18 -8.09
C GLU A 258 -14.85 9.50 -7.09
N ALA A 259 -16.10 9.54 -7.55
CA ALA A 259 -17.27 9.82 -6.67
C ALA A 259 -17.47 8.69 -5.66
N HIS A 260 -17.38 7.44 -6.12
CA HIS A 260 -17.40 6.27 -5.25
C HIS A 260 -16.16 6.23 -4.34
N ALA A 261 -14.97 6.43 -4.91
CA ALA A 261 -13.70 6.37 -4.18
C ALA A 261 -13.68 7.35 -2.99
N LYS A 262 -14.17 8.59 -3.20
CA LYS A 262 -14.32 9.56 -2.11
C LYS A 262 -15.20 9.03 -0.98
N GLN A 263 -16.40 8.55 -1.31
CA GLN A 263 -17.33 7.99 -0.30
C GLN A 263 -16.75 6.77 0.42
N PHE A 264 -16.03 5.92 -0.30
CA PHE A 264 -15.39 4.72 0.23
C PHE A 264 -14.26 5.07 1.21
N LEU A 265 -13.40 6.04 0.86
CA LEU A 265 -12.33 6.54 1.74
C LEU A 265 -12.90 7.18 3.00
N GLU A 266 -13.95 8.00 2.88
CA GLU A 266 -14.62 8.63 4.03
C GLU A 266 -15.29 7.58 4.93
N LYS A 267 -16.00 6.61 4.35
CA LYS A 267 -16.69 5.53 5.08
C LYS A 267 -15.70 4.65 5.86
N HIS A 268 -14.60 4.27 5.23
CA HIS A 268 -13.63 3.32 5.78
C HIS A 268 -12.35 3.98 6.30
N GLN A 269 -12.38 5.28 6.59
CA GLN A 269 -11.23 6.09 7.00
C GLN A 269 -10.43 5.53 8.18
N ASP A 270 -11.06 4.73 9.04
CA ASP A 270 -10.42 4.13 10.22
C ASP A 270 -9.79 2.75 9.95
N LYS A 271 -9.93 2.22 8.73
CA LYS A 271 -9.50 0.88 8.33
C LYS A 271 -8.62 0.83 7.09
N LEU A 272 -8.65 1.88 6.27
CA LEU A 272 -7.79 1.96 5.09
C LEU A 272 -6.44 2.55 5.47
N ILE A 273 -5.38 2.02 4.88
CA ILE A 273 -4.00 2.37 5.20
C ILE A 273 -3.22 2.57 3.90
N TYR A 274 -2.45 3.64 3.83
CA TYR A 274 -1.59 3.90 2.68
C TYR A 274 -0.40 2.93 2.64
N GLY A 275 -0.16 2.35 1.47
CA GLY A 275 1.03 1.65 1.06
C GLY A 275 1.40 2.06 -0.36
N SER A 276 2.64 1.88 -0.78
CA SER A 276 3.05 2.22 -2.15
C SER A 276 3.10 1.01 -3.08
N ASP A 277 3.69 -0.08 -2.66
CA ASP A 277 4.02 -1.25 -3.51
C ASP A 277 4.53 -0.81 -4.90
N CYS A 278 5.38 0.22 -4.89
CA CYS A 278 5.84 0.91 -6.08
C CYS A 278 7.22 0.41 -6.50
N ASP A 279 7.38 0.01 -7.75
CA ASP A 279 8.64 -0.42 -8.34
C ASP A 279 9.39 0.70 -9.09
N ASP A 280 8.83 1.92 -9.14
CA ASP A 280 9.49 3.10 -9.73
C ASP A 280 10.73 3.51 -8.94
N LYS A 281 11.69 4.14 -9.60
CA LYS A 281 12.94 4.60 -9.00
C LYS A 281 12.92 6.05 -8.53
N SER A 282 12.01 6.88 -9.06
CA SER A 282 12.01 8.32 -8.81
C SER A 282 11.20 8.75 -7.58
N GLY A 283 10.09 8.06 -7.31
CA GLY A 283 9.15 8.45 -6.26
C GLY A 283 8.39 9.75 -6.55
N LEU A 284 8.26 10.15 -7.81
CA LEU A 284 7.68 11.43 -8.21
C LEU A 284 6.38 11.24 -9.00
N VAL A 285 5.37 12.07 -8.70
CA VAL A 285 4.13 12.13 -9.49
C VAL A 285 4.41 12.45 -10.95
N SER A 286 5.40 13.32 -11.21
CA SER A 286 5.78 13.74 -12.56
C SER A 286 6.37 12.61 -13.42
N SER A 287 6.78 11.49 -12.83
CA SER A 287 7.20 10.31 -13.59
C SER A 287 6.04 9.65 -14.32
N GLY A 288 4.81 9.82 -13.83
CA GLY A 288 3.60 9.19 -14.36
C GLY A 288 3.50 7.67 -14.10
N VAL A 289 4.50 7.07 -13.45
CA VAL A 289 4.61 5.62 -13.24
C VAL A 289 4.73 5.19 -11.78
N CYS A 290 5.08 6.11 -10.89
CA CYS A 290 5.13 5.81 -9.45
C CYS A 290 3.72 5.72 -8.85
N SER A 291 3.18 4.51 -8.73
CA SER A 291 1.86 4.27 -8.13
C SER A 291 1.74 4.92 -6.76
N GLY A 292 2.74 4.76 -5.90
CA GLY A 292 2.71 5.33 -4.55
C GLY A 292 2.61 6.86 -4.51
N ALA A 293 3.37 7.58 -5.37
CA ALA A 293 3.26 9.03 -5.46
C ALA A 293 1.90 9.48 -6.05
N LEU A 294 1.39 8.73 -7.03
CA LEU A 294 0.08 8.98 -7.64
C LEU A 294 -1.05 8.72 -6.62
N ASP A 295 -0.97 7.67 -5.82
CA ASP A 295 -1.94 7.37 -4.76
C ASP A 295 -1.98 8.46 -3.71
N ILE A 296 -0.82 8.98 -3.27
CA ILE A 296 -0.77 10.13 -2.34
C ILE A 296 -1.50 11.34 -2.94
N ALA A 297 -1.23 11.65 -4.21
CA ALA A 297 -1.86 12.78 -4.88
C ALA A 297 -3.38 12.59 -5.00
N GLU A 298 -3.83 11.39 -5.37
CA GLU A 298 -5.23 11.08 -5.56
C GLU A 298 -6.00 11.07 -4.23
N ILE A 299 -5.46 10.47 -3.16
CA ILE A 299 -6.05 10.51 -1.82
C ILE A 299 -6.22 11.97 -1.36
N ARG A 300 -5.19 12.80 -1.53
CA ARG A 300 -5.27 14.23 -1.15
C ARG A 300 -6.31 15.01 -1.93
N LYS A 301 -6.50 14.67 -3.20
CA LYS A 301 -7.53 15.24 -4.08
C LYS A 301 -8.95 14.82 -3.66
N LEU A 302 -9.15 13.52 -3.45
CA LEU A 302 -10.46 12.94 -3.13
C LEU A 302 -10.94 13.32 -1.73
N VAL A 303 -10.02 13.39 -0.77
CA VAL A 303 -10.34 13.64 0.66
C VAL A 303 -9.55 14.85 1.15
N PRO A 304 -10.07 16.08 0.98
CA PRO A 304 -9.37 17.30 1.42
C PRO A 304 -9.35 17.50 2.95
N ASP A 305 -10.14 16.71 3.72
CA ASP A 305 -10.11 16.74 5.18
C ASP A 305 -8.80 16.16 5.71
N VAL A 306 -7.98 17.02 6.29
CA VAL A 306 -6.66 16.66 6.85
C VAL A 306 -6.73 15.62 7.97
N LYS A 307 -7.85 15.54 8.70
CA LYS A 307 -8.02 14.54 9.76
C LYS A 307 -8.18 13.15 9.15
N ILE A 308 -8.92 13.03 8.05
CA ILE A 308 -9.07 11.76 7.33
C ILE A 308 -7.76 11.40 6.66
N GLN A 309 -7.09 12.34 5.98
CA GLN A 309 -5.75 12.10 5.41
C GLN A 309 -4.78 11.58 6.48
N ARG A 310 -4.77 12.18 7.67
CA ARG A 310 -3.91 11.77 8.79
C ARG A 310 -4.20 10.32 9.22
N LYS A 311 -5.46 9.89 9.25
CA LYS A 311 -5.83 8.50 9.52
C LYS A 311 -5.27 7.57 8.46
N LEU A 312 -5.53 7.86 7.17
CA LEU A 312 -5.11 7.03 6.04
C LEU A 312 -3.60 6.93 5.90
N PHE A 313 -2.87 8.03 6.10
CA PHE A 313 -1.43 8.10 5.90
C PHE A 313 -0.60 7.72 7.14
N TYR A 314 -1.17 7.79 8.34
CA TYR A 314 -0.36 7.69 9.55
C TYR A 314 -1.00 6.94 10.71
N GLU A 315 -2.17 7.38 11.21
CA GLU A 315 -2.70 6.90 12.48
C GLU A 315 -3.12 5.44 12.43
N ASN A 316 -3.75 5.01 11.34
CA ASN A 316 -4.16 3.62 11.16
C ASN A 316 -2.94 2.70 11.12
N ALA A 317 -1.90 3.07 10.37
CA ALA A 317 -0.65 2.30 10.34
C ALA A 317 -0.04 2.19 11.73
N LYS A 318 0.08 3.30 12.47
CA LYS A 318 0.59 3.28 13.85
C LYS A 318 -0.18 2.34 14.76
N ARG A 319 -1.50 2.40 14.69
CA ARG A 319 -2.38 1.57 15.53
C ARG A 319 -2.29 0.10 15.16
N VAL A 320 -2.32 -0.22 13.86
CA VAL A 320 -2.36 -1.60 13.37
C VAL A 320 -1.03 -2.31 13.57
N PHE A 321 0.09 -1.64 13.25
CA PHE A 321 1.44 -2.22 13.33
C PHE A 321 2.17 -1.91 14.66
N ARG A 322 1.62 -1.06 15.52
CA ARG A 322 2.19 -0.65 16.82
C ARG A 322 3.59 -0.02 16.71
N ILE A 323 3.79 0.85 15.76
CA ILE A 323 5.09 1.51 15.44
C ILE A 323 5.07 3.02 15.70
#